data_aa62e55ef9694f0f35263fbb33152a27
#
_entry.id   aa62e55ef9694f0f35263fbb33152a27
#
_cell.length_a   1.000
_cell.length_b   1.000
_cell.length_c   1.000
_cell.angle_alpha   90.00
_cell.angle_beta   90.00
_cell.angle_gamma   90.00
#
_symmetry.space_group_name_H-M   'P 1'
#
loop_
_entity.id
_entity.type
_entity.pdbx_description
1 polymer ?
#
loop_
_entity_poly.entity_id
_entity_poly.type
_entity_poly.pdbx_seq_one_letter_code
_entity_poly.pdbx_strand_id
1 'polypeptide(L)'
;LCLIFYSAIALLYIALFTSINMELALKNLLQKPVFYHLWFFFAIAVIYLVSPLIQVKNVGGKMLLVLMAVIGIIANPNTVPQKIDGFEWLPINLYINGDTFYYILYGMLGRAIGMMDTQHKALSWVSAALFATGVFNISRGTLYELQWRGNFADTWYLYCGPMVFICAIALLTLVK
;
A
#
# COMPACT_ATOMS: atom_id res chain seq x y z
N LEU A 1 -21.07 2.59 0.47
CA LEU A 1 -22.09 1.96 -0.39
C LEU A 1 -21.58 0.70 -1.05
N CYS A 2 -20.42 0.75 -1.73
CA CYS A 2 -19.83 -0.42 -2.41
C CYS A 2 -19.56 -1.59 -1.46
N LEU A 3 -19.01 -1.34 -0.26
CA LEU A 3 -18.74 -2.39 0.72
C LEU A 3 -20.03 -3.13 1.11
N ILE A 4 -21.10 -2.38 1.39
CA ILE A 4 -22.40 -2.94 1.77
C ILE A 4 -22.97 -3.77 0.61
N PHE A 5 -22.89 -3.25 -0.61
CA PHE A 5 -23.38 -3.93 -1.81
C PHE A 5 -22.66 -5.28 -2.04
N TYR A 6 -21.33 -5.27 -2.07
CA TYR A 6 -20.56 -6.50 -2.27
C TYR A 6 -20.68 -7.48 -1.12
N SER A 7 -20.78 -6.99 0.12
CA SER A 7 -21.03 -7.85 1.29
C SER A 7 -22.42 -8.48 1.23
N ALA A 8 -23.43 -7.77 0.75
CA ALA A 8 -24.78 -8.33 0.57
C ALA A 8 -24.79 -9.44 -0.51
N ILE A 9 -24.09 -9.23 -1.62
CA ILE A 9 -23.94 -10.26 -2.67
C ILE A 9 -23.22 -11.49 -2.12
N ALA A 10 -22.15 -11.29 -1.33
CA ALA A 10 -21.43 -12.39 -0.72
C ALA A 10 -22.27 -13.18 0.27
N LEU A 11 -23.04 -12.48 1.11
CA LEU A 11 -23.98 -13.14 2.03
C LEU A 11 -25.07 -13.94 1.28
N LEU A 12 -25.57 -13.37 0.18
CA LEU A 12 -26.53 -14.07 -0.69
C LEU A 12 -25.92 -15.34 -1.30
N TYR A 13 -24.70 -15.25 -1.80
CA TYR A 13 -23.96 -16.40 -2.32
C TYR A 13 -23.75 -17.49 -1.25
N ILE A 14 -23.31 -17.10 -0.04
CA ILE A 14 -23.12 -18.01 1.07
C ILE A 14 -24.46 -18.69 1.44
N ALA A 15 -25.55 -17.93 1.47
CA ALA A 15 -26.87 -18.45 1.80
C ALA A 15 -27.38 -19.50 0.78
N LEU A 16 -27.05 -19.31 -0.49
CA LEU A 16 -27.56 -20.16 -1.59
C LEU A 16 -26.70 -21.40 -1.84
N PHE A 17 -25.37 -21.28 -1.65
CA PHE A 17 -24.42 -22.30 -2.12
C PHE A 17 -23.56 -22.92 -1.02
N THR A 18 -23.66 -22.45 0.22
CA THR A 18 -22.76 -22.92 1.31
C THR A 18 -23.58 -23.25 2.56
N SER A 19 -23.19 -24.31 3.26
CA SER A 19 -23.81 -24.72 4.54
C SER A 19 -23.27 -23.97 5.76
N ILE A 20 -22.78 -22.73 5.58
CA ILE A 20 -22.21 -21.93 6.65
C ILE A 20 -23.33 -21.28 7.48
N ASN A 21 -23.15 -21.25 8.79
CA ASN A 21 -24.09 -20.63 9.70
C ASN A 21 -24.19 -19.12 9.42
N MET A 22 -25.35 -18.68 8.94
CA MET A 22 -25.64 -17.30 8.56
C MET A 22 -25.45 -16.32 9.74
N GLU A 23 -25.75 -16.75 10.96
CA GLU A 23 -25.56 -15.94 12.17
C GLU A 23 -24.08 -15.61 12.39
N LEU A 24 -23.18 -16.59 12.16
CA LEU A 24 -21.75 -16.41 12.28
C LEU A 24 -21.21 -15.49 11.17
N ALA A 25 -21.74 -15.61 9.95
CA ALA A 25 -21.37 -14.75 8.85
C ALA A 25 -21.77 -13.28 9.09
N LEU A 26 -22.95 -13.04 9.64
CA LEU A 26 -23.42 -11.70 10.02
C LEU A 26 -22.61 -11.08 11.17
N LYS A 27 -22.29 -11.86 12.20
CA LYS A 27 -21.43 -11.38 13.32
C LYS A 27 -20.04 -10.98 12.86
N ASN A 28 -19.50 -11.70 11.89
CA ASN A 28 -18.17 -11.41 11.36
C ASN A 28 -18.14 -10.27 10.31
N LEU A 29 -19.28 -9.84 9.78
CA LEU A 29 -19.37 -8.84 8.72
C LEU A 29 -18.69 -7.51 9.08
N LEU A 30 -18.79 -7.08 10.34
CA LEU A 30 -18.18 -5.85 10.84
C LEU A 30 -16.71 -6.02 11.25
N GLN A 31 -16.25 -7.25 11.48
CA GLN A 31 -14.90 -7.54 11.95
C GLN A 31 -13.98 -7.97 10.83
N LYS A 32 -14.53 -8.63 9.81
CA LYS A 32 -13.75 -9.13 8.66
C LYS A 32 -14.54 -8.94 7.37
N PRO A 33 -13.90 -8.51 6.28
CA PRO A 33 -14.56 -8.47 4.98
C PRO A 33 -14.93 -9.89 4.56
N VAL A 34 -16.13 -10.07 4.03
CA VAL A 34 -16.61 -11.38 3.51
C VAL A 34 -15.71 -11.89 2.39
N PHE A 35 -15.25 -10.99 1.54
CA PHE A 35 -14.19 -11.25 0.57
C PHE A 35 -12.88 -10.64 1.02
N TYR A 36 -11.81 -11.42 0.98
CA TYR A 36 -10.48 -11.02 1.42
C TYR A 36 -10.03 -9.69 0.78
N HIS A 37 -10.25 -9.48 -0.50
CA HIS A 37 -9.85 -8.25 -1.19
C HIS A 37 -10.70 -7.01 -0.87
N LEU A 38 -11.77 -7.11 -0.09
CA LEU A 38 -12.54 -5.95 0.36
C LEU A 38 -11.96 -5.27 1.63
N TRP A 39 -10.91 -5.83 2.22
CA TRP A 39 -10.29 -5.28 3.42
C TRP A 39 -9.81 -3.81 3.25
N PHE A 40 -9.41 -3.43 2.04
CA PHE A 40 -8.95 -2.07 1.75
C PHE A 40 -10.03 -1.00 1.95
N PHE A 41 -11.31 -1.34 1.90
CA PHE A 41 -12.39 -0.39 2.21
C PHE A 41 -12.40 0.03 3.68
N PHE A 42 -11.96 -0.85 4.59
CA PHE A 42 -11.77 -0.49 6.00
C PHE A 42 -10.62 0.50 6.15
N ALA A 43 -9.54 0.29 5.42
CA ALA A 43 -8.41 1.23 5.38
C ALA A 43 -8.84 2.61 4.85
N ILE A 44 -9.61 2.65 3.76
CA ILE A 44 -10.17 3.90 3.22
C ILE A 44 -11.09 4.58 4.24
N ALA A 45 -11.93 3.84 4.94
CA ALA A 45 -12.79 4.38 5.98
C ALA A 45 -11.98 5.05 7.11
N VAL A 46 -10.89 4.41 7.54
CA VAL A 46 -9.96 5.01 8.53
C VAL A 46 -9.34 6.30 8.01
N ILE A 47 -8.89 6.32 6.74
CA ILE A 47 -8.35 7.54 6.11
C ILE A 47 -9.38 8.66 6.12
N TYR A 48 -10.63 8.39 5.76
CA TYR A 48 -11.70 9.39 5.76
C TYR A 48 -12.04 9.88 7.17
N LEU A 49 -12.03 9.00 8.18
CA LEU A 49 -12.26 9.37 9.57
C LEU A 49 -11.14 10.24 10.15
N VAL A 50 -9.89 9.95 9.78
CA VAL A 50 -8.72 10.66 10.30
C VAL A 50 -8.42 11.93 9.49
N SER A 51 -8.78 11.98 8.21
CA SER A 51 -8.52 13.10 7.29
C SER A 51 -8.95 14.48 7.85
N PRO A 52 -10.11 14.66 8.50
CA PRO A 52 -10.49 15.94 9.07
C PRO A 52 -9.60 16.38 10.26
N LEU A 53 -8.96 15.41 10.93
CA LEU A 53 -8.08 15.67 12.08
C LEU A 53 -6.67 16.06 11.65
N ILE A 54 -6.27 15.69 10.43
CA ILE A 54 -4.94 16.00 9.88
C ILE A 54 -5.01 17.37 9.18
N GLN A 55 -4.78 18.44 9.93
CA GLN A 55 -4.53 19.74 9.34
C GLN A 55 -3.07 19.80 8.89
N VAL A 56 -2.83 19.60 7.60
CA VAL A 56 -1.51 19.87 7.02
C VAL A 56 -1.39 21.41 6.96
N LYS A 57 -0.54 21.98 7.81
CA LYS A 57 -0.08 23.37 7.69
C LYS A 57 0.44 23.60 6.26
N ASN A 58 0.61 24.86 5.84
CA ASN A 58 1.07 25.27 4.50
C ASN A 58 2.45 24.66 4.12
N VAL A 59 2.48 23.34 3.97
CA VAL A 59 3.66 22.56 3.54
C VAL A 59 3.51 22.37 2.04
N GLY A 60 4.49 22.83 1.28
CA GLY A 60 4.50 22.62 -0.17
C GLY A 60 4.53 21.13 -0.53
N GLY A 61 3.87 20.76 -1.64
CA GLY A 61 3.77 19.36 -2.08
C GLY A 61 5.13 18.65 -2.18
N LYS A 62 6.18 19.36 -2.62
CA LYS A 62 7.56 18.81 -2.68
C LYS A 62 8.09 18.41 -1.30
N MET A 63 7.92 19.26 -0.29
CA MET A 63 8.37 18.96 1.07
C MET A 63 7.59 17.79 1.66
N LEU A 64 6.28 17.74 1.41
CA LEU A 64 5.43 16.64 1.84
C LEU A 64 5.86 15.32 1.17
N LEU A 65 6.15 15.35 -0.14
CA LEU A 65 6.64 14.18 -0.88
C LEU A 65 7.98 13.67 -0.31
N VAL A 66 8.93 14.57 -0.02
CA VAL A 66 10.22 14.20 0.60
C VAL A 66 9.98 13.53 1.96
N LEU A 67 9.11 14.10 2.79
CA LEU A 67 8.78 13.52 4.09
C LEU A 67 8.18 12.12 3.95
N MET A 68 7.24 11.95 3.01
CA MET A 68 6.63 10.66 2.73
C MET A 68 7.64 9.65 2.19
N ALA A 69 8.58 10.07 1.34
CA ALA A 69 9.64 9.21 0.83
C ALA A 69 10.62 8.78 1.95
N VAL A 70 10.98 9.68 2.86
CA VAL A 70 11.81 9.31 4.01
C VAL A 70 11.15 8.24 4.86
N ILE A 71 9.86 8.40 5.19
CA ILE A 71 9.15 7.45 6.04
C ILE A 71 8.82 6.16 5.27
N GLY A 72 8.39 6.27 4.02
CA GLY A 72 7.94 5.12 3.22
C GLY A 72 9.07 4.27 2.64
N ILE A 73 10.28 4.83 2.51
CA ILE A 73 11.41 4.15 1.86
C ILE A 73 12.58 4.01 2.84
N ILE A 74 13.12 5.12 3.34
CA ILE A 74 14.38 5.13 4.11
C ILE A 74 14.19 4.55 5.51
N ALA A 75 13.11 4.93 6.18
CA ALA A 75 12.77 4.48 7.53
C ALA A 75 11.68 3.40 7.56
N ASN A 76 11.54 2.65 6.45
CA ASN A 76 10.53 1.61 6.35
C ASN A 76 11.01 0.32 7.01
N PRO A 77 10.37 -0.16 8.08
CA PRO A 77 10.77 -1.40 8.77
C PRO A 77 10.59 -2.66 7.91
N ASN A 78 9.80 -2.57 6.82
CA ASN A 78 9.61 -3.68 5.89
C ASN A 78 10.64 -3.69 4.75
N THR A 79 11.71 -2.90 4.85
CA THR A 79 12.80 -2.95 3.88
C THR A 79 13.53 -4.28 4.01
N VAL A 80 13.63 -5.01 2.89
CA VAL A 80 14.41 -6.24 2.84
C VAL A 80 15.90 -5.89 2.98
N PRO A 81 16.61 -6.42 3.99
CA PRO A 81 18.04 -6.16 4.15
C PRO A 81 18.82 -6.57 2.90
N GLN A 82 19.60 -5.65 2.36
CA GLN A 82 20.46 -5.90 1.20
C GLN A 82 21.92 -5.98 1.67
N LYS A 83 22.60 -7.07 1.35
CA LYS A 83 24.05 -7.20 1.54
C LYS A 83 24.74 -6.87 0.23
N ILE A 84 25.45 -5.74 0.19
CA ILE A 84 26.26 -5.32 -0.94
C ILE A 84 27.70 -5.22 -0.44
N ASP A 85 28.59 -6.02 -1.01
CA ASP A 85 30.03 -6.04 -0.69
C ASP A 85 30.35 -6.18 0.82
N GLY A 86 29.55 -6.97 1.54
CA GLY A 86 29.73 -7.19 2.99
C GLY A 86 29.11 -6.12 3.87
N PHE A 87 28.55 -5.05 3.29
CA PHE A 87 27.80 -4.04 4.02
C PHE A 87 26.31 -4.39 4.01
N GLU A 88 25.70 -4.49 5.20
CA GLU A 88 24.26 -4.70 5.36
C GLU A 88 23.56 -3.37 5.57
N TRP A 89 22.76 -2.99 4.58
CA TRP A 89 21.96 -1.76 4.69
C TRP A 89 20.67 -2.04 5.46
N LEU A 90 20.54 -1.42 6.62
CA LEU A 90 19.37 -1.51 7.47
C LEU A 90 18.57 -0.21 7.39
N PRO A 91 17.24 -0.27 7.41
CA PRO A 91 16.42 0.94 7.45
C PRO A 91 16.62 1.69 8.77
N ILE A 92 16.44 3.01 8.73
CA ILE A 92 16.40 3.81 9.95
C ILE A 92 15.16 3.41 10.75
N ASN A 93 15.37 2.98 12.00
CA ASN A 93 14.25 2.57 12.85
C ASN A 93 13.64 3.80 13.54
N LEU A 94 12.48 4.22 13.08
CA LEU A 94 11.65 5.27 13.72
C LEU A 94 10.58 4.69 14.64
N TYR A 95 10.61 3.37 14.90
CA TYR A 95 9.60 2.65 15.71
C TYR A 95 8.16 2.82 15.18
N ILE A 96 8.01 3.11 13.90
CA ILE A 96 6.72 3.22 13.23
C ILE A 96 6.35 1.83 12.70
N ASN A 97 5.47 1.17 13.41
CA ASN A 97 4.99 -0.16 13.06
C ASN A 97 3.48 -0.13 12.84
N GLY A 98 3.01 -0.99 11.96
CA GLY A 98 1.61 -1.25 11.73
C GLY A 98 1.07 -0.76 10.39
N ASP A 99 0.23 -1.58 9.83
CA ASP A 99 -0.32 -1.42 8.49
C ASP A 99 -1.18 -0.18 8.34
N THR A 100 -1.93 0.16 9.38
CA THR A 100 -2.83 1.33 9.39
C THR A 100 -2.08 2.63 9.17
N PHE A 101 -0.84 2.75 9.68
CA PHE A 101 -0.01 3.93 9.47
C PHE A 101 0.31 4.10 7.98
N TYR A 102 0.62 3.02 7.27
CA TYR A 102 0.94 3.09 5.84
C TYR A 102 -0.25 3.48 4.99
N TYR A 103 -1.49 3.15 5.37
CA TYR A 103 -2.68 3.63 4.65
C TYR A 103 -2.82 5.15 4.74
N ILE A 104 -2.56 5.72 5.93
CA ILE A 104 -2.53 7.18 6.12
C ILE A 104 -1.42 7.78 5.26
N LEU A 105 -0.24 7.15 5.24
CA LEU A 105 0.89 7.58 4.44
C LEU A 105 0.55 7.61 2.94
N TYR A 106 -0.12 6.60 2.40
CA TYR A 106 -0.59 6.58 1.01
C TYR A 106 -1.64 7.67 0.72
N GLY A 107 -2.53 7.94 1.66
CA GLY A 107 -3.48 9.05 1.55
C GLY A 107 -2.78 10.41 1.47
N MET A 108 -1.76 10.62 2.33
CA MET A 108 -0.93 11.83 2.31
C MET A 108 -0.08 11.92 1.04
N LEU A 109 0.43 10.80 0.52
CA LEU A 109 1.17 10.73 -0.74
C LEU A 109 0.30 11.19 -1.91
N GLY A 110 -0.94 10.71 -2.01
CA GLY A 110 -1.88 11.14 -3.03
C GLY A 110 -2.11 12.64 -2.99
N ARG A 111 -2.25 13.22 -1.79
CA ARG A 111 -2.35 14.68 -1.60
C ARG A 111 -1.08 15.41 -2.02
N ALA A 112 0.11 14.90 -1.65
CA ALA A 112 1.39 15.51 -2.00
C ALA A 112 1.56 15.61 -3.52
N ILE A 113 1.31 14.51 -4.23
CA ILE A 113 1.38 14.45 -5.69
C ILE A 113 0.27 15.34 -6.30
N GLY A 114 -0.92 15.36 -5.70
CA GLY A 114 -2.03 16.22 -6.09
C GLY A 114 -1.68 17.72 -6.10
N MET A 115 -0.85 18.17 -5.17
CA MET A 115 -0.38 19.56 -5.04
C MET A 115 0.79 19.93 -5.96
N MET A 116 1.46 18.95 -6.58
CA MET A 116 2.61 19.19 -7.46
C MET A 116 2.16 19.37 -8.90
N ASP A 117 2.89 20.18 -9.67
CA ASP A 117 2.76 20.18 -11.13
C ASP A 117 3.53 19.00 -11.71
N THR A 118 2.79 18.05 -12.28
CA THR A 118 3.32 16.80 -12.85
C THR A 118 3.18 16.72 -14.37
N GLN A 119 2.74 17.79 -15.03
CA GLN A 119 2.43 17.79 -16.47
C GLN A 119 3.66 17.76 -17.39
N HIS A 120 4.86 17.63 -16.86
CA HIS A 120 6.07 17.56 -17.68
C HIS A 120 6.24 16.16 -18.29
N LYS A 121 6.33 16.07 -19.62
CA LYS A 121 6.55 14.81 -20.37
C LYS A 121 7.75 14.00 -19.84
N ALA A 122 8.84 14.68 -19.48
CA ALA A 122 10.00 14.01 -18.90
C ALA A 122 9.68 13.30 -17.59
N LEU A 123 8.85 13.91 -16.73
CA LEU A 123 8.43 13.31 -15.47
C LEU A 123 7.56 12.06 -15.71
N SER A 124 6.67 12.09 -16.70
CA SER A 124 5.85 10.93 -17.07
C SER A 124 6.73 9.77 -17.56
N TRP A 125 7.74 10.02 -18.39
CA TRP A 125 8.66 8.97 -18.83
C TRP A 125 9.48 8.37 -17.67
N VAL A 126 10.01 9.23 -16.81
CA VAL A 126 10.74 8.79 -15.60
C VAL A 126 9.82 7.97 -14.70
N SER A 127 8.60 8.41 -14.48
CA SER A 127 7.61 7.68 -13.66
C SER A 127 7.25 6.33 -14.28
N ALA A 128 7.05 6.27 -15.60
CA ALA A 128 6.79 5.01 -16.29
C ALA A 128 7.97 4.03 -16.16
N ALA A 129 9.20 4.52 -16.33
CA ALA A 129 10.41 3.72 -16.18
C ALA A 129 10.57 3.21 -14.73
N LEU A 130 10.37 4.08 -13.73
CA LEU A 130 10.44 3.70 -12.32
C LEU A 130 9.38 2.66 -11.97
N PHE A 131 8.15 2.82 -12.46
CA PHE A 131 7.08 1.86 -12.23
C PHE A 131 7.43 0.49 -12.85
N ALA A 132 7.84 0.47 -14.12
CA ALA A 132 8.22 -0.77 -14.81
C ALA A 132 9.40 -1.48 -14.13
N THR A 133 10.43 -0.71 -13.75
CA THR A 133 11.60 -1.25 -13.03
C THR A 133 11.21 -1.77 -11.65
N GLY A 134 10.35 -1.06 -10.93
CA GLY A 134 9.85 -1.49 -9.61
C GLY A 134 9.07 -2.79 -9.70
N VAL A 135 8.13 -2.90 -10.64
CA VAL A 135 7.38 -4.15 -10.89
C VAL A 135 8.29 -5.30 -11.27
N PHE A 136 9.27 -5.05 -12.14
CA PHE A 136 10.26 -6.05 -12.53
C PHE A 136 11.08 -6.54 -11.33
N ASN A 137 11.56 -5.63 -10.46
CA ASN A 137 12.32 -6.00 -9.26
C ASN A 137 11.46 -6.78 -8.26
N ILE A 138 10.20 -6.38 -8.04
CA ILE A 138 9.26 -7.11 -7.19
C ILE A 138 9.08 -8.54 -7.74
N SER A 139 8.81 -8.67 -9.04
CA SER A 139 8.62 -9.98 -9.68
C SER A 139 9.86 -10.86 -9.56
N ARG A 140 11.05 -10.33 -9.84
CA ARG A 140 12.31 -11.07 -9.70
C ARG A 140 12.61 -11.47 -8.26
N GLY A 141 12.41 -10.54 -7.31
CA GLY A 141 12.61 -10.80 -5.89
C GLY A 141 11.70 -11.92 -5.38
N THR A 142 10.42 -11.87 -5.75
CA THR A 142 9.43 -12.90 -5.39
C THR A 142 9.80 -14.28 -5.98
N LEU A 143 10.21 -14.32 -7.26
CA LEU A 143 10.62 -15.56 -7.91
C LEU A 143 11.89 -16.12 -7.27
N TYR A 144 12.88 -15.29 -6.98
CA TYR A 144 14.10 -15.69 -6.30
C TYR A 144 13.81 -16.28 -4.92
N GLU A 145 12.96 -15.62 -4.15
CA GLU A 145 12.56 -16.07 -2.82
C GLU A 145 11.79 -17.39 -2.88
N LEU A 146 10.90 -17.57 -3.86
CA LEU A 146 10.18 -18.81 -4.12
C LEU A 146 11.14 -19.98 -4.42
N GLN A 147 12.17 -19.74 -5.23
CA GLN A 147 13.18 -20.76 -5.57
C GLN A 147 14.03 -21.15 -4.35
N TRP A 148 14.37 -20.18 -3.51
CA TRP A 148 15.24 -20.42 -2.37
C TRP A 148 14.49 -21.03 -1.17
N ARG A 149 13.27 -20.57 -0.87
CA ARG A 149 12.46 -21.03 0.27
C ARG A 149 11.57 -22.23 -0.07
N GLY A 150 11.30 -22.47 -1.34
CA GLY A 150 10.33 -23.47 -1.79
C GLY A 150 8.87 -23.12 -1.53
N ASN A 151 8.60 -22.00 -0.85
CA ASN A 151 7.26 -21.50 -0.53
C ASN A 151 7.10 -20.06 -1.00
N PHE A 152 5.87 -19.73 -1.40
CA PHE A 152 5.53 -18.38 -1.81
C PHE A 152 5.50 -17.45 -0.58
N ALA A 153 6.21 -16.32 -0.66
CA ALA A 153 6.26 -15.30 0.38
C ALA A 153 5.89 -13.93 -0.20
N ASP A 154 5.31 -13.08 0.61
CA ASP A 154 4.83 -11.75 0.24
C ASP A 154 5.86 -10.63 0.48
N THR A 155 7.08 -11.00 0.85
CA THR A 155 8.15 -10.08 1.26
C THR A 155 8.37 -8.92 0.28
N TRP A 156 8.37 -9.19 -1.03
CA TRP A 156 8.69 -8.21 -2.06
C TRP A 156 7.50 -7.36 -2.52
N TYR A 157 6.27 -7.89 -2.43
CA TYR A 157 5.07 -7.16 -2.87
C TYR A 157 4.18 -6.71 -1.69
N LEU A 158 4.71 -6.77 -0.47
CA LEU A 158 4.01 -6.27 0.71
C LEU A 158 3.63 -4.80 0.49
N TYR A 159 2.34 -4.46 0.63
CA TYR A 159 1.83 -3.11 0.34
C TYR A 159 2.45 -2.02 1.23
N CYS A 160 2.96 -2.34 2.41
CA CYS A 160 3.74 -1.45 3.25
C CYS A 160 5.25 -1.48 2.95
N GLY A 161 5.69 -2.28 1.98
CA GLY A 161 7.09 -2.38 1.57
C GLY A 161 7.57 -1.18 0.75
N PRO A 162 8.86 -0.84 0.81
CA PRO A 162 9.40 0.34 0.14
C PRO A 162 9.30 0.27 -1.38
N MET A 163 9.43 -0.92 -1.99
CA MET A 163 9.33 -1.08 -3.44
C MET A 163 7.92 -0.81 -3.95
N VAL A 164 6.90 -1.30 -3.22
CA VAL A 164 5.50 -1.01 -3.56
C VAL A 164 5.20 0.47 -3.37
N PHE A 165 5.79 1.11 -2.35
CA PHE A 165 5.65 2.54 -2.12
C PHE A 165 6.26 3.37 -3.26
N ILE A 166 7.44 3.01 -3.77
CA ILE A 166 8.05 3.63 -4.95
C ILE A 166 7.17 3.45 -6.18
N CYS A 167 6.63 2.24 -6.41
CA CYS A 167 5.70 1.98 -7.51
C CYS A 167 4.43 2.83 -7.39
N ALA A 168 3.90 3.04 -6.20
CA ALA A 168 2.74 3.88 -5.96
C ALA A 168 3.02 5.36 -6.27
N ILE A 169 4.18 5.90 -5.86
CA ILE A 169 4.62 7.26 -6.23
C ILE A 169 4.66 7.39 -7.75
N ALA A 170 5.32 6.45 -8.41
CA ALA A 170 5.49 6.46 -9.84
C ALA A 170 4.15 6.38 -10.58
N LEU A 171 3.28 5.45 -10.19
CA LEU A 171 1.96 5.28 -10.81
C LEU A 171 1.05 6.50 -10.62
N LEU A 172 0.96 7.03 -9.39
CA LEU A 172 0.15 8.21 -9.10
C LEU A 172 0.64 9.45 -9.87
N THR A 173 1.97 9.58 -10.04
CA THR A 173 2.56 10.67 -10.83
C THR A 173 2.30 10.50 -12.32
N LEU A 174 2.24 9.27 -12.81
CA LEU A 174 1.99 8.96 -14.22
C LEU A 174 0.52 9.23 -14.62
N VAL A 175 -0.42 8.91 -13.74
CA VAL A 175 -1.87 9.01 -14.01
C VAL A 175 -2.39 10.42 -13.84
N LYS A 176 -1.73 11.26 -13.08
CA LYS A 176 -2.09 12.67 -12.91
C LYS A 176 -1.69 13.49 -14.14
#